data_1c4b582ff4b15e49f9f0e654a450aa60
#
_entry.id   1c4b582ff4b15e49f9f0e654a450aa60
#
_cell.length_a   1.000
_cell.length_b   1.000
_cell.length_c   1.000
_cell.angle_alpha   90.00
_cell.angle_beta   90.00
_cell.angle_gamma   90.00
#
_symmetry.space_group_name_H-M   'P 1'
#
loop_
_entity.id
_entity.type
_entity.pdbx_description
1 polymer ?
#
loop_
_entity_poly.entity_id
_entity_poly.type
_entity_poly.pdbx_seq_one_letter_code
_entity_poly.pdbx_strand_id
1 'polypeptide(L)'
;MDAAATQRPGRPLDPGDISARIDRLPATKTVWRAVLLLSAGMFFELYDLLFSGYVAPSLVKTGVLSATTPGLFGTAGVASFIAALFAGLFIGTIACGFLADRFGRRGIFTLSLIWYTVANVMVALQNDAFGLNCWRFVSGIGLGLEMVTIGAYLSEMAPKHMRGRAFAASQAIGFCSVPVISALAYYLVPLRVLGLDGWRWVVLIGALAAIVIGFLRFALPESPRWLARHGRVEEADAILRRIERQAEADTGRPLPPPGPPEPVSPASRFADLWVPPVRGRVILMSVFNVFQTVGFYGFQNWVPTLLVHEGVEITKSLAYTSVIALAAPVGPLIGFFLGERVERKWVIVTCAGLILVCGLAFGATHWGPLIVAMGLMLQVAANGMSYSFHAYQQELFPTGLRARASGFVYSWSRLSVIFSSFLIAYILRNFDVIGVFAFIAAAMIVVMTTIGLFGPRTSGVALERISH
;
A
#
# COMPACT_ATOMS: atom_id res chain seq x y z
N MET A 1 2.00 47.06 13.96
CA MET A 1 0.53 46.86 14.08
C MET A 1 0.32 45.35 14.10
N ASP A 2 -0.06 44.85 15.28
CA ASP A 2 -0.08 43.44 15.64
C ASP A 2 -1.08 42.61 14.84
N ALA A 3 -0.57 41.67 14.05
CA ALA A 3 -1.37 40.61 13.38
C ALA A 3 -1.68 39.43 14.32
N ALA A 4 -1.62 39.63 15.64
CA ALA A 4 -1.83 38.60 16.66
C ALA A 4 -3.31 38.45 17.10
N ALA A 5 -4.27 39.01 16.40
CA ALA A 5 -5.63 39.13 16.90
C ALA A 5 -6.68 38.54 15.95
N THR A 6 -6.87 37.22 15.99
CA THR A 6 -8.18 36.64 15.68
C THR A 6 -8.45 35.33 16.46
N GLN A 7 -7.85 35.13 17.62
CA GLN A 7 -8.48 34.30 18.65
C GLN A 7 -9.55 35.18 19.32
N ARG A 8 -10.83 34.90 19.09
CA ARG A 8 -11.90 35.46 19.92
C ARG A 8 -11.60 35.04 21.36
N PRO A 9 -11.27 35.97 22.28
CA PRO A 9 -10.96 35.61 23.66
C PRO A 9 -12.19 34.97 24.29
N GLY A 10 -12.09 33.75 24.77
CA GLY A 10 -13.11 33.04 25.53
C GLY A 10 -13.85 31.91 24.82
N ARG A 11 -13.59 31.60 23.54
CA ARG A 11 -14.17 30.40 22.94
C ARG A 11 -13.22 29.19 23.15
N PRO A 12 -13.72 28.08 23.72
CA PRO A 12 -12.90 26.82 23.77
C PRO A 12 -12.51 26.42 22.36
N LEU A 13 -11.27 25.98 22.20
CA LEU A 13 -10.75 25.50 20.92
C LEU A 13 -11.59 24.31 20.45
N ASP A 14 -12.06 24.38 19.20
CA ASP A 14 -12.84 23.33 18.55
C ASP A 14 -11.92 22.45 17.67
N PRO A 15 -12.21 21.16 17.48
CA PRO A 15 -11.52 20.31 16.49
C PRO A 15 -11.44 20.91 15.10
N GLY A 16 -12.42 21.71 14.68
CA GLY A 16 -12.43 22.47 13.41
C GLY A 16 -11.30 23.49 13.33
N ASP A 17 -11.02 24.20 14.43
CA ASP A 17 -9.95 25.21 14.49
C ASP A 17 -8.57 24.57 14.33
N ILE A 18 -8.34 23.41 14.97
CA ILE A 18 -7.10 22.62 14.82
C ILE A 18 -6.90 22.20 13.36
N SER A 19 -7.97 21.71 12.70
CA SER A 19 -7.91 21.33 11.30
C SER A 19 -7.59 22.49 10.37
N ALA A 20 -8.23 23.64 10.56
CA ALA A 20 -7.97 24.85 9.77
C ALA A 20 -6.53 25.37 9.92
N ARG A 21 -5.96 25.27 11.13
CA ARG A 21 -4.57 25.64 11.40
C ARG A 21 -3.57 24.69 10.75
N ILE A 22 -3.85 23.39 10.67
CA ILE A 22 -3.01 22.45 9.93
C ILE A 22 -3.07 22.76 8.42
N ASP A 23 -4.25 23.06 7.90
CA ASP A 23 -4.44 23.29 6.46
C ASP A 23 -3.81 24.59 5.94
N ARG A 24 -3.51 25.56 6.82
CA ARG A 24 -2.75 26.77 6.47
C ARG A 24 -1.25 26.59 6.39
N LEU A 25 -0.71 25.45 6.90
CA LEU A 25 0.74 25.22 6.90
C LEU A 25 1.28 25.15 5.47
N PRO A 26 2.34 25.91 5.13
CA PRO A 26 2.98 25.80 3.83
C PRO A 26 3.77 24.49 3.72
N ALA A 27 4.17 24.12 2.51
CA ALA A 27 4.97 22.92 2.23
C ALA A 27 6.44 23.09 2.66
N THR A 28 6.67 23.20 3.97
CA THR A 28 7.98 23.44 4.59
C THR A 28 8.79 22.15 4.78
N LYS A 29 10.09 22.31 5.14
CA LYS A 29 10.96 21.19 5.53
C LYS A 29 10.37 20.40 6.69
N THR A 30 9.78 21.08 7.66
CA THR A 30 9.12 20.46 8.83
C THR A 30 7.98 19.55 8.41
N VAL A 31 7.10 20.00 7.52
CA VAL A 31 5.97 19.18 7.03
C VAL A 31 6.48 18.01 6.18
N TRP A 32 7.43 18.24 5.29
CA TRP A 32 8.03 17.18 4.49
C TRP A 32 8.81 16.15 5.32
N ARG A 33 9.44 16.56 6.42
CA ARG A 33 10.09 15.63 7.35
C ARG A 33 9.08 14.66 7.96
N ALA A 34 7.91 15.13 8.38
CA ALA A 34 6.85 14.26 8.89
C ALA A 34 6.35 13.30 7.79
N VAL A 35 6.13 13.79 6.56
CA VAL A 35 5.76 12.97 5.40
C VAL A 35 6.81 11.90 5.13
N LEU A 36 8.09 12.24 5.12
CA LEU A 36 9.19 11.30 4.87
C LEU A 36 9.30 10.21 5.94
N LEU A 37 9.14 10.57 7.21
CA LEU A 37 9.16 9.60 8.33
C LEU A 37 7.97 8.61 8.24
N LEU A 38 6.79 9.09 7.84
CA LEU A 38 5.63 8.23 7.59
C LEU A 38 5.84 7.35 6.35
N SER A 39 6.44 7.92 5.31
CA SER A 39 6.75 7.20 4.06
C SER A 39 7.79 6.10 4.25
N ALA A 40 8.70 6.25 5.21
CA ALA A 40 9.61 5.17 5.59
C ALA A 40 8.87 3.95 6.13
N GLY A 41 7.70 4.14 6.78
CA GLY A 41 6.79 3.04 7.13
C GLY A 41 6.27 2.32 5.90
N MET A 42 5.80 3.07 4.90
CA MET A 42 5.32 2.51 3.63
C MET A 42 6.40 1.71 2.90
N PHE A 43 7.66 2.11 3.01
CA PHE A 43 8.79 1.35 2.45
C PHE A 43 8.89 -0.04 3.06
N PHE A 44 8.86 -0.16 4.40
CA PHE A 44 8.95 -1.46 5.08
C PHE A 44 7.67 -2.27 4.97
N GLU A 45 6.53 -1.62 4.91
CA GLU A 45 5.25 -2.27 4.60
C GLU A 45 5.31 -2.98 3.24
N LEU A 46 5.72 -2.28 2.17
CA LEU A 46 5.84 -2.88 0.84
C LEU A 46 7.00 -3.88 0.76
N TYR A 47 8.09 -3.67 1.52
CA TYR A 47 9.14 -4.66 1.66
C TYR A 47 8.57 -5.98 2.18
N ASP A 48 7.85 -5.94 3.29
CA ASP A 48 7.27 -7.13 3.91
C ASP A 48 6.20 -7.78 3.02
N LEU A 49 5.37 -6.98 2.40
CA LEU A 49 4.31 -7.45 1.52
C LEU A 49 4.84 -8.25 0.31
N LEU A 50 5.98 -7.83 -0.24
CA LEU A 50 6.47 -8.34 -1.52
C LEU A 50 7.64 -9.33 -1.42
N PHE A 51 8.37 -9.40 -0.30
CA PHE A 51 9.52 -10.32 -0.21
C PHE A 51 9.11 -11.78 -0.43
N SER A 52 7.87 -12.14 -0.14
CA SER A 52 7.36 -13.50 -0.33
C SER A 52 7.61 -14.05 -1.73
N GLY A 53 7.40 -13.24 -2.76
CA GLY A 53 7.63 -13.64 -4.15
C GLY A 53 9.10 -13.88 -4.46
N TYR A 54 10.00 -13.07 -3.89
CA TYR A 54 11.45 -13.17 -4.15
C TYR A 54 12.12 -14.32 -3.41
N VAL A 55 11.62 -14.70 -2.23
CA VAL A 55 12.18 -15.84 -1.47
C VAL A 55 11.52 -17.16 -1.81
N ALA A 56 10.34 -17.17 -2.42
CA ALA A 56 9.56 -18.36 -2.72
C ALA A 56 10.32 -19.44 -3.49
N PRO A 57 11.10 -19.16 -4.57
CA PRO A 57 11.86 -20.18 -5.26
C PRO A 57 12.89 -20.89 -4.35
N SER A 58 13.50 -20.15 -3.42
CA SER A 58 14.44 -20.72 -2.46
C SER A 58 13.75 -21.59 -1.42
N LEU A 59 12.60 -21.19 -0.92
CA LEU A 59 11.79 -21.97 0.03
C LEU A 59 11.38 -23.33 -0.56
N VAL A 60 11.10 -23.37 -1.86
CA VAL A 60 10.81 -24.62 -2.57
C VAL A 60 12.08 -25.45 -2.75
N LYS A 61 13.19 -24.82 -3.16
CA LYS A 61 14.49 -25.51 -3.35
C LYS A 61 15.02 -26.11 -2.05
N THR A 62 14.88 -25.42 -0.92
CA THR A 62 15.33 -25.89 0.40
C THR A 62 14.38 -26.90 1.03
N GLY A 63 13.23 -27.18 0.40
CA GLY A 63 12.25 -28.15 0.88
C GLY A 63 11.36 -27.66 2.03
N VAL A 64 11.50 -26.39 2.46
CA VAL A 64 10.63 -25.79 3.49
C VAL A 64 9.19 -25.68 2.99
N LEU A 65 9.01 -25.34 1.70
CA LEU A 65 7.74 -25.41 1.00
C LEU A 65 7.78 -26.52 -0.06
N SER A 66 6.74 -27.34 -0.11
CA SER A 66 6.57 -28.33 -1.17
C SER A 66 5.13 -28.34 -1.68
N ALA A 67 4.93 -28.86 -2.89
CA ALA A 67 3.60 -29.00 -3.48
C ALA A 67 2.70 -30.01 -2.73
N THR A 68 3.27 -30.85 -1.88
CA THR A 68 2.59 -31.94 -1.17
C THR A 68 2.45 -31.73 0.33
N THR A 69 3.34 -30.94 0.94
CA THR A 69 3.29 -30.70 2.40
C THR A 69 2.23 -29.63 2.71
N PRO A 70 1.16 -29.96 3.44
CA PRO A 70 0.14 -28.99 3.82
C PRO A 70 0.71 -27.93 4.74
N GLY A 71 0.44 -26.68 4.41
CA GLY A 71 0.65 -25.54 5.30
C GLY A 71 -0.62 -25.16 6.07
N LEU A 72 -0.70 -23.92 6.46
CA LEU A 72 -1.93 -23.35 7.07
C LEU A 72 -3.10 -23.50 6.09
N PHE A 73 -4.30 -23.73 6.60
CA PHE A 73 -5.54 -23.98 5.81
C PHE A 73 -5.53 -25.25 4.94
N GLY A 74 -4.65 -26.23 5.22
CA GLY A 74 -4.56 -27.48 4.44
C GLY A 74 -4.08 -27.28 3.01
N THR A 75 -3.49 -26.15 2.68
CA THR A 75 -2.97 -25.81 1.36
C THR A 75 -1.46 -25.91 1.32
N ALA A 76 -0.89 -26.16 0.14
CA ALA A 76 0.53 -26.43 -0.02
C ALA A 76 1.24 -25.40 -0.92
N GLY A 77 2.56 -25.39 -0.85
CA GLY A 77 3.41 -24.64 -1.76
C GLY A 77 3.41 -23.11 -1.55
N VAL A 78 3.87 -22.40 -2.56
CA VAL A 78 4.02 -20.93 -2.56
C VAL A 78 2.68 -20.22 -2.35
N ALA A 79 1.59 -20.78 -2.89
CA ALA A 79 0.25 -20.20 -2.73
C ALA A 79 -0.18 -20.11 -1.27
N SER A 80 0.14 -21.15 -0.45
CA SER A 80 -0.19 -21.14 0.98
C SER A 80 0.56 -20.05 1.74
N PHE A 81 1.81 -19.80 1.39
CA PHE A 81 2.68 -18.79 2.00
C PHE A 81 2.19 -17.36 1.70
N ILE A 82 1.80 -17.10 0.44
CA ILE A 82 1.21 -15.82 0.04
C ILE A 82 -0.17 -15.64 0.68
N ALA A 83 -1.03 -16.66 0.60
CA ALA A 83 -2.39 -16.59 1.15
C ALA A 83 -2.40 -16.39 2.66
N ALA A 84 -1.47 -16.99 3.41
CA ALA A 84 -1.34 -16.80 4.86
C ALA A 84 -1.11 -15.33 5.21
N LEU A 85 -0.20 -14.65 4.51
CA LEU A 85 0.03 -13.22 4.69
C LEU A 85 -1.26 -12.40 4.46
N PHE A 86 -1.92 -12.61 3.32
CA PHE A 86 -3.10 -11.81 2.95
C PHE A 86 -4.32 -12.11 3.84
N ALA A 87 -4.45 -13.33 4.36
CA ALA A 87 -5.47 -13.67 5.35
C ALA A 87 -5.22 -12.91 6.67
N GLY A 88 -3.98 -12.87 7.15
CA GLY A 88 -3.59 -12.07 8.30
C GLY A 88 -3.84 -10.58 8.07
N LEU A 89 -3.44 -10.07 6.90
CA LEU A 89 -3.60 -8.68 6.51
C LEU A 89 -5.07 -8.26 6.43
N PHE A 90 -5.95 -9.13 5.95
CA PHE A 90 -7.40 -8.91 5.93
C PHE A 90 -7.94 -8.73 7.35
N ILE A 91 -7.59 -9.62 8.29
CA ILE A 91 -7.98 -9.52 9.70
C ILE A 91 -7.43 -8.25 10.34
N GLY A 92 -6.13 -7.97 10.15
CA GLY A 92 -5.48 -6.77 10.67
C GLY A 92 -6.12 -5.48 10.20
N THR A 93 -6.51 -5.42 8.93
CA THR A 93 -7.17 -4.24 8.33
C THR A 93 -8.54 -3.98 8.97
N ILE A 94 -9.32 -5.04 9.23
CA ILE A 94 -10.63 -4.93 9.90
C ILE A 94 -10.45 -4.49 11.36
N ALA A 95 -9.54 -5.13 12.09
CA ALA A 95 -9.27 -4.83 13.49
C ALA A 95 -8.74 -3.40 13.68
N CYS A 96 -8.00 -2.86 12.71
CA CYS A 96 -7.40 -1.52 12.80
C CYS A 96 -8.44 -0.40 12.90
N GLY A 97 -9.60 -0.54 12.28
CA GLY A 97 -10.66 0.46 12.35
C GLY A 97 -11.06 0.80 13.79
N PHE A 98 -11.03 -0.19 14.69
CA PHE A 98 -11.34 -0.01 16.10
C PHE A 98 -10.12 0.41 16.94
N LEU A 99 -8.97 -0.20 16.70
CA LEU A 99 -7.78 0.01 17.52
C LEU A 99 -7.14 1.38 17.27
N ALA A 100 -6.98 1.78 16.02
CA ALA A 100 -6.33 3.05 15.68
C ALA A 100 -7.16 4.26 16.13
N ASP A 101 -8.49 4.16 16.11
CA ASP A 101 -9.37 5.20 16.62
C ASP A 101 -9.34 5.29 18.15
N ARG A 102 -9.19 4.17 18.84
CA ARG A 102 -9.19 4.13 20.32
C ARG A 102 -7.85 4.49 20.95
N PHE A 103 -6.74 3.98 20.41
CA PHE A 103 -5.40 4.07 21.03
C PHE A 103 -4.48 5.13 20.41
N GLY A 104 -4.92 5.84 19.38
CA GLY A 104 -4.13 6.87 18.69
C GLY A 104 -3.32 6.31 17.51
N ARG A 105 -2.95 7.23 16.62
CA ARG A 105 -2.25 6.87 15.37
C ARG A 105 -0.81 6.43 15.66
N ARG A 106 -0.10 7.19 16.50
CA ARG A 106 1.29 6.91 16.89
C ARG A 106 1.43 5.57 17.62
N GLY A 107 0.52 5.27 18.56
CA GLY A 107 0.54 4.05 19.36
C GLY A 107 0.39 2.81 18.48
N ILE A 108 -0.65 2.77 17.65
CA ILE A 108 -0.91 1.64 16.75
C ILE A 108 0.18 1.50 15.69
N PHE A 109 0.68 2.62 15.13
CA PHE A 109 1.76 2.64 14.16
C PHE A 109 3.07 2.05 14.71
N THR A 110 3.36 2.27 15.99
CA THR A 110 4.53 1.68 16.66
C THR A 110 4.30 0.21 16.99
N LEU A 111 3.11 -0.13 17.51
CA LEU A 111 2.76 -1.50 17.86
C LEU A 111 2.79 -2.42 16.64
N SER A 112 2.21 -1.99 15.53
CA SER A 112 2.17 -2.78 14.29
C SER A 112 3.57 -3.11 13.77
N LEU A 113 4.48 -2.12 13.81
CA LEU A 113 5.87 -2.31 13.41
C LEU A 113 6.58 -3.37 14.26
N ILE A 114 6.47 -3.26 15.58
CA ILE A 114 7.07 -4.24 16.51
C ILE A 114 6.47 -5.62 16.26
N TRP A 115 5.14 -5.68 16.09
CA TRP A 115 4.41 -6.90 15.87
C TRP A 115 4.90 -7.67 14.63
N TYR A 116 4.86 -7.05 13.45
CA TYR A 116 5.27 -7.76 12.25
C TYR A 116 6.79 -7.98 12.18
N THR A 117 7.60 -7.10 12.79
CA THR A 117 9.05 -7.30 12.88
C THR A 117 9.38 -8.57 13.68
N VAL A 118 8.78 -8.75 14.86
CA VAL A 118 8.95 -9.97 15.66
C VAL A 118 8.44 -11.19 14.89
N ALA A 119 7.27 -11.09 14.28
CA ALA A 119 6.71 -12.17 13.48
C ALA A 119 7.63 -12.57 12.31
N ASN A 120 8.26 -11.61 11.63
CA ASN A 120 9.20 -11.90 10.54
C ASN A 120 10.51 -12.54 11.02
N VAL A 121 11.02 -12.14 12.18
CA VAL A 121 12.14 -12.86 12.79
C VAL A 121 11.75 -14.32 13.03
N MET A 122 10.54 -14.56 13.54
CA MET A 122 10.04 -15.94 13.73
C MET A 122 9.83 -16.66 12.39
N VAL A 123 9.39 -16.00 11.32
CA VAL A 123 9.35 -16.58 9.96
C VAL A 123 10.74 -17.05 9.53
N ALA A 124 11.78 -16.24 9.74
CA ALA A 124 13.15 -16.57 9.35
C ALA A 124 13.74 -17.78 10.12
N LEU A 125 13.20 -18.10 11.28
CA LEU A 125 13.64 -19.21 12.13
C LEU A 125 12.90 -20.54 11.83
N GLN A 126 11.85 -20.53 11.00
CA GLN A 126 11.07 -21.75 10.72
C GLN A 126 11.80 -22.69 9.75
N ASN A 127 11.57 -23.98 9.97
CA ASN A 127 12.13 -25.06 9.12
C ASN A 127 11.03 -25.93 8.47
N ASP A 128 9.77 -25.64 8.74
CA ASP A 128 8.62 -26.36 8.22
C ASP A 128 7.57 -25.41 7.64
N ALA A 129 6.73 -25.94 6.74
CA ALA A 129 5.71 -25.16 6.05
C ALA A 129 4.60 -24.64 6.98
N PHE A 130 4.23 -25.40 8.01
CA PHE A 130 3.16 -25.00 8.91
C PHE A 130 3.57 -23.82 9.78
N GLY A 131 4.72 -23.94 10.47
CA GLY A 131 5.26 -22.84 11.29
C GLY A 131 5.53 -21.58 10.48
N LEU A 132 6.12 -21.76 9.26
CA LEU A 132 6.35 -20.66 8.32
C LEU A 132 5.07 -19.90 8.00
N ASN A 133 4.00 -20.61 7.64
CA ASN A 133 2.71 -20.02 7.27
C ASN A 133 1.99 -19.44 8.47
N CYS A 134 2.07 -20.06 9.66
CA CYS A 134 1.50 -19.49 10.90
C CYS A 134 2.12 -18.15 11.24
N TRP A 135 3.44 -18.05 11.24
CA TRP A 135 4.11 -16.78 11.52
C TRP A 135 3.93 -15.75 10.41
N ARG A 136 3.79 -16.19 9.16
CA ARG A 136 3.45 -15.31 8.05
C ARG A 136 2.04 -14.73 8.16
N PHE A 137 1.08 -15.52 8.64
CA PHE A 137 -0.26 -15.06 8.98
C PHE A 137 -0.23 -14.03 10.12
N VAL A 138 0.53 -14.31 11.19
CA VAL A 138 0.71 -13.39 12.33
C VAL A 138 1.35 -12.07 11.88
N SER A 139 2.39 -12.13 11.01
CA SER A 139 3.01 -10.95 10.39
C SER A 139 1.97 -10.14 9.60
N GLY A 140 1.13 -10.81 8.83
CA GLY A 140 0.07 -10.19 8.05
C GLY A 140 -0.91 -9.37 8.90
N ILE A 141 -1.27 -9.84 10.10
CA ILE A 141 -2.13 -9.07 11.02
C ILE A 141 -1.48 -7.73 11.39
N GLY A 142 -0.21 -7.74 11.79
CA GLY A 142 0.54 -6.53 12.10
C GLY A 142 0.65 -5.57 10.92
N LEU A 143 0.91 -6.11 9.74
CA LEU A 143 1.01 -5.35 8.50
C LEU A 143 -0.33 -4.69 8.12
N GLY A 144 -1.46 -5.38 8.32
CA GLY A 144 -2.80 -4.83 8.10
C GLY A 144 -3.12 -3.66 9.02
N LEU A 145 -2.69 -3.73 10.28
CA LEU A 145 -2.78 -2.64 11.25
C LEU A 145 -1.99 -1.42 10.78
N GLU A 146 -0.78 -1.61 10.28
CA GLU A 146 0.10 -0.53 9.82
C GLU A 146 -0.45 0.19 8.58
N MET A 147 -0.90 -0.57 7.60
CA MET A 147 -1.35 -0.08 6.30
C MET A 147 -2.47 0.97 6.40
N VAL A 148 -3.47 0.71 7.24
CA VAL A 148 -4.58 1.64 7.49
C VAL A 148 -4.10 2.85 8.29
N THR A 149 -3.20 2.62 9.24
CA THR A 149 -2.69 3.67 10.12
C THR A 149 -1.84 4.68 9.38
N ILE A 150 -0.94 4.25 8.47
CA ILE A 150 -0.13 5.16 7.64
C ILE A 150 -1.01 6.09 6.82
N GLY A 151 -2.01 5.53 6.12
CA GLY A 151 -2.91 6.32 5.29
C GLY A 151 -3.67 7.39 6.08
N ALA A 152 -4.23 7.01 7.23
CA ALA A 152 -4.93 7.93 8.12
C ALA A 152 -3.99 9.00 8.67
N TYR A 153 -2.84 8.60 9.21
CA TYR A 153 -1.88 9.51 9.83
C TYR A 153 -1.31 10.51 8.82
N LEU A 154 -0.96 10.06 7.61
CA LEU A 154 -0.48 10.93 6.54
C LEU A 154 -1.54 11.96 6.14
N SER A 155 -2.82 11.56 6.02
CA SER A 155 -3.92 12.47 5.69
C SER A 155 -4.21 13.49 6.79
N GLU A 156 -3.99 13.12 8.06
CA GLU A 156 -4.19 13.97 9.22
C GLU A 156 -3.04 14.98 9.44
N MET A 157 -1.79 14.59 9.10
CA MET A 157 -0.61 15.44 9.25
C MET A 157 -0.37 16.37 8.05
N ALA A 158 -0.75 15.96 6.84
CA ALA A 158 -0.54 16.75 5.64
C ALA A 158 -1.61 17.85 5.47
N PRO A 159 -1.20 19.10 5.17
CA PRO A 159 -2.10 20.17 4.77
C PRO A 159 -2.91 19.79 3.51
N LYS A 160 -4.15 20.27 3.41
CA LYS A 160 -5.09 19.89 2.35
C LYS A 160 -4.53 20.07 0.93
N HIS A 161 -3.84 21.19 0.68
CA HIS A 161 -3.27 21.53 -0.64
C HIS A 161 -2.10 20.64 -1.07
N MET A 162 -1.47 19.90 -0.16
CA MET A 162 -0.34 19.00 -0.49
C MET A 162 -0.61 17.52 -0.21
N ARG A 163 -1.80 17.13 0.25
CA ARG A 163 -2.13 15.72 0.56
C ARG A 163 -1.87 14.79 -0.63
N GLY A 164 -2.31 15.18 -1.82
CA GLY A 164 -2.08 14.39 -3.04
C GLY A 164 -0.58 14.16 -3.31
N ARG A 165 0.22 15.23 -3.18
CA ARG A 165 1.69 15.15 -3.34
C ARG A 165 2.35 14.33 -2.24
N ALA A 166 1.89 14.46 -0.99
CA ALA A 166 2.38 13.66 0.12
C ALA A 166 2.10 12.16 -0.07
N PHE A 167 0.89 11.80 -0.52
CA PHE A 167 0.56 10.40 -0.86
C PHE A 167 1.38 9.88 -2.03
N ALA A 168 1.56 10.66 -3.09
CA ALA A 168 2.37 10.27 -4.24
C ALA A 168 3.83 10.04 -3.84
N ALA A 169 4.41 10.94 -3.04
CA ALA A 169 5.76 10.78 -2.51
C ALA A 169 5.88 9.53 -1.62
N SER A 170 4.89 9.29 -0.75
CA SER A 170 4.85 8.10 0.10
C SER A 170 4.79 6.81 -0.72
N GLN A 171 3.97 6.75 -1.76
CA GLN A 171 3.90 5.60 -2.66
C GLN A 171 5.21 5.39 -3.43
N ALA A 172 5.81 6.45 -3.95
CA ALA A 172 7.08 6.36 -4.67
C ALA A 172 8.20 5.83 -3.75
N ILE A 173 8.31 6.34 -2.52
CA ILE A 173 9.26 5.86 -1.51
C ILE A 173 8.94 4.39 -1.14
N GLY A 174 7.68 4.05 -0.94
CA GLY A 174 7.25 2.68 -0.68
C GLY A 174 7.72 1.73 -1.78
N PHE A 175 7.49 2.05 -3.03
CA PHE A 175 7.90 1.21 -4.16
C PHE A 175 9.42 1.16 -4.40
N CYS A 176 10.22 2.06 -3.80
CA CYS A 176 11.68 1.90 -3.77
C CYS A 176 12.12 0.66 -2.95
N SER A 177 11.25 0.06 -2.14
CA SER A 177 11.55 -1.20 -1.47
C SER A 177 11.71 -2.36 -2.46
N VAL A 178 11.01 -2.34 -3.59
CA VAL A 178 11.00 -3.45 -4.57
C VAL A 178 12.37 -3.71 -5.16
N PRO A 179 13.11 -2.73 -5.72
CA PRO A 179 14.47 -2.94 -6.16
C PRO A 179 15.42 -3.34 -5.02
N VAL A 180 15.20 -2.86 -3.79
CA VAL A 180 16.02 -3.25 -2.64
C VAL A 180 15.82 -4.72 -2.29
N ILE A 181 14.56 -5.19 -2.19
CA ILE A 181 14.25 -6.60 -1.93
C ILE A 181 14.85 -7.50 -3.02
N SER A 182 14.63 -7.12 -4.28
CA SER A 182 15.07 -7.93 -5.40
C SER A 182 16.59 -8.03 -5.48
N ALA A 183 17.30 -6.94 -5.22
CA ALA A 183 18.77 -6.94 -5.15
C ALA A 183 19.27 -7.79 -3.97
N LEU A 184 18.69 -7.63 -2.78
CA LEU A 184 19.02 -8.47 -1.63
C LEU A 184 18.77 -9.97 -1.93
N ALA A 185 17.63 -10.28 -2.54
CA ALA A 185 17.32 -11.65 -2.93
C ALA A 185 18.32 -12.19 -3.97
N TYR A 186 18.66 -11.40 -4.98
CA TYR A 186 19.64 -11.79 -6.01
C TYR A 186 21.00 -12.15 -5.41
N TYR A 187 21.51 -11.33 -4.49
CA TYR A 187 22.83 -11.56 -3.88
C TYR A 187 22.81 -12.61 -2.79
N LEU A 188 21.77 -12.66 -1.95
CA LEU A 188 21.77 -13.50 -0.73
C LEU A 188 21.15 -14.88 -0.95
N VAL A 189 20.07 -15.00 -1.72
CA VAL A 189 19.34 -16.28 -1.90
C VAL A 189 20.21 -17.42 -2.39
N PRO A 190 21.19 -17.24 -3.31
CA PRO A 190 22.07 -18.31 -3.75
C PRO A 190 23.10 -18.73 -2.69
N LEU A 191 23.32 -17.90 -1.67
CA LEU A 191 24.37 -18.09 -0.67
C LEU A 191 23.84 -18.81 0.57
N ARG A 192 24.79 -19.40 1.30
CA ARG A 192 24.58 -19.88 2.66
C ARG A 192 25.51 -19.11 3.58
N VAL A 193 24.97 -18.18 4.36
CA VAL A 193 25.75 -17.25 5.19
C VAL A 193 25.56 -17.60 6.66
N LEU A 194 26.65 -17.78 7.41
CA LEU A 194 26.63 -18.16 8.83
C LEU A 194 25.80 -19.44 9.11
N GLY A 195 25.80 -20.39 8.19
CA GLY A 195 25.05 -21.64 8.33
C GLY A 195 23.55 -21.53 8.02
N LEU A 196 23.03 -20.34 7.72
CA LEU A 196 21.65 -20.08 7.37
C LEU A 196 21.48 -19.92 5.86
N ASP A 197 20.37 -20.41 5.33
CA ASP A 197 20.00 -20.21 3.94
C ASP A 197 19.75 -18.71 3.64
N GLY A 198 20.18 -18.24 2.48
CA GLY A 198 20.19 -16.83 2.12
C GLY A 198 18.82 -16.13 2.15
N TRP A 199 17.73 -16.87 1.90
CA TRP A 199 16.38 -16.33 2.01
C TRP A 199 16.05 -15.82 3.42
N ARG A 200 16.59 -16.45 4.47
CA ARG A 200 16.41 -16.02 5.87
C ARG A 200 17.03 -14.64 6.10
N TRP A 201 18.17 -14.39 5.48
CA TRP A 201 18.84 -13.09 5.58
C TRP A 201 18.06 -11.96 4.89
N VAL A 202 17.39 -12.26 3.76
CA VAL A 202 16.48 -11.27 3.13
C VAL A 202 15.41 -10.86 4.11
N VAL A 203 14.79 -11.79 4.82
CA VAL A 203 13.75 -11.51 5.82
C VAL A 203 14.32 -10.76 7.03
N LEU A 204 15.45 -11.23 7.58
CA LEU A 204 16.08 -10.64 8.78
C LEU A 204 16.57 -9.22 8.54
N ILE A 205 17.17 -8.93 7.38
CA ILE A 205 17.62 -7.59 7.04
C ILE A 205 16.45 -6.61 6.99
N GLY A 206 15.32 -7.02 6.39
CA GLY A 206 14.10 -6.24 6.40
C GLY A 206 13.58 -5.97 7.81
N ALA A 207 13.55 -7.01 8.66
CA ALA A 207 13.12 -6.88 10.05
C ALA A 207 14.05 -5.98 10.88
N LEU A 208 15.38 -6.15 10.75
CA LEU A 208 16.36 -5.31 11.47
C LEU A 208 16.30 -3.85 11.03
N ALA A 209 16.18 -3.60 9.73
CA ALA A 209 16.05 -2.24 9.22
C ALA A 209 14.74 -1.59 9.68
N ALA A 210 13.65 -2.35 9.79
CA ALA A 210 12.38 -1.87 10.35
C ALA A 210 12.53 -1.41 11.82
N ILE A 211 13.35 -2.10 12.63
CA ILE A 211 13.65 -1.68 14.01
C ILE A 211 14.31 -0.28 14.03
N VAL A 212 15.30 -0.05 13.16
CA VAL A 212 15.98 1.26 13.08
C VAL A 212 14.99 2.37 12.76
N ILE A 213 14.10 2.13 11.79
CA ILE A 213 13.03 3.10 11.47
C ILE A 213 12.03 3.24 12.62
N GLY A 214 11.78 2.17 13.38
CA GLY A 214 10.97 2.21 14.60
C GLY A 214 11.49 3.26 15.60
N PHE A 215 12.78 3.31 15.81
CA PHE A 215 13.38 4.36 16.66
C PHE A 215 13.17 5.77 16.09
N LEU A 216 13.28 5.96 14.78
CA LEU A 216 13.03 7.26 14.16
C LEU A 216 11.56 7.70 14.26
N ARG A 217 10.64 6.77 14.36
CA ARG A 217 9.19 7.04 14.55
C ARG A 217 8.88 7.67 15.91
N PHE A 218 9.70 7.47 16.94
CA PHE A 218 9.51 8.16 18.22
C PHE A 218 9.60 9.69 18.10
N ALA A 219 10.21 10.21 17.03
CA ALA A 219 10.25 11.63 16.73
C ALA A 219 8.91 12.18 16.15
N LEU A 220 7.99 11.30 15.71
CA LEU A 220 6.67 11.72 15.23
C LEU A 220 5.76 12.06 16.43
N PRO A 221 5.13 13.24 16.44
CA PRO A 221 4.12 13.59 17.44
C PRO A 221 2.82 12.83 17.15
N GLU A 222 1.92 12.70 18.12
CA GLU A 222 0.56 12.20 17.84
C GLU A 222 -0.19 13.15 16.89
N SER A 223 -1.19 12.64 16.17
CA SER A 223 -2.00 13.45 15.27
C SER A 223 -2.80 14.53 16.03
N PRO A 224 -2.56 15.83 15.77
CA PRO A 224 -3.35 16.89 16.42
C PRO A 224 -4.84 16.79 16.06
N ARG A 225 -5.20 16.33 14.86
CA ARG A 225 -6.59 16.13 14.46
C ARG A 225 -7.25 14.98 15.24
N TRP A 226 -6.52 13.92 15.50
CA TRP A 226 -7.01 12.81 16.31
C TRP A 226 -7.19 13.23 17.77
N LEU A 227 -6.19 13.90 18.36
CA LEU A 227 -6.25 14.40 19.73
C LEU A 227 -7.46 15.33 19.95
N ALA A 228 -7.67 16.28 19.03
CA ALA A 228 -8.78 17.22 19.11
C ALA A 228 -10.15 16.51 19.07
N ARG A 229 -10.30 15.50 18.20
CA ARG A 229 -11.53 14.69 18.12
C ARG A 229 -11.81 13.86 19.37
N HIS A 230 -10.78 13.56 20.17
CA HIS A 230 -10.90 12.80 21.43
C HIS A 230 -10.91 13.70 22.68
N GLY A 231 -11.18 14.99 22.51
CA GLY A 231 -11.27 15.94 23.62
C GLY A 231 -9.93 16.38 24.22
N ARG A 232 -8.79 15.92 23.67
CA ARG A 232 -7.43 16.31 24.12
C ARG A 232 -6.94 17.53 23.35
N VAL A 233 -7.75 18.59 23.38
CA VAL A 233 -7.54 19.80 22.54
C VAL A 233 -6.30 20.57 22.95
N GLU A 234 -5.98 20.63 24.24
CA GLU A 234 -4.80 21.32 24.77
C GLU A 234 -3.49 20.67 24.28
N GLU A 235 -3.44 19.35 24.25
CA GLU A 235 -2.30 18.63 23.71
C GLU A 235 -2.16 18.80 22.20
N ALA A 236 -3.29 18.79 21.48
CA ALA A 236 -3.33 19.07 20.05
C ALA A 236 -2.77 20.47 19.74
N ASP A 237 -3.18 21.47 20.53
CA ASP A 237 -2.72 22.84 20.40
C ASP A 237 -1.21 22.96 20.69
N ALA A 238 -0.71 22.31 21.75
CA ALA A 238 0.70 22.33 22.09
C ALA A 238 1.58 21.76 20.97
N ILE A 239 1.18 20.61 20.39
CA ILE A 239 1.88 19.99 19.26
C ILE A 239 1.81 20.92 18.04
N LEU A 240 0.64 21.46 17.74
CA LEU A 240 0.43 22.30 16.57
C LEU A 240 1.21 23.61 16.65
N ARG A 241 1.25 24.28 17.81
CA ARG A 241 2.09 25.48 18.04
C ARG A 241 3.58 25.17 17.82
N ARG A 242 4.03 23.97 18.15
CA ARG A 242 5.41 23.58 17.87
C ARG A 242 5.66 23.45 16.36
N ILE A 243 4.74 22.80 15.64
CA ILE A 243 4.82 22.65 14.18
C ILE A 243 4.76 24.02 13.49
N GLU A 244 3.85 24.90 13.92
CA GLU A 244 3.70 26.26 13.38
C GLU A 244 4.98 27.09 13.55
N ARG A 245 5.56 27.10 14.78
CA ARG A 245 6.82 27.82 15.03
C ARG A 245 7.97 27.30 14.15
N GLN A 246 8.04 25.99 13.95
CA GLN A 246 9.06 25.40 13.08
C GLN A 246 8.80 25.77 11.60
N ALA A 247 7.55 25.80 11.17
CA ALA A 247 7.19 26.19 9.82
C ALA A 247 7.47 27.69 9.56
N GLU A 248 7.24 28.55 10.53
CA GLU A 248 7.64 29.97 10.47
C GLU A 248 9.15 30.16 10.40
N ALA A 249 9.90 29.38 11.19
CA ALA A 249 11.36 29.37 11.13
C ALA A 249 11.89 28.86 9.76
N ASP A 250 11.23 27.84 9.18
CA ASP A 250 11.58 27.31 7.86
C ASP A 250 11.35 28.33 6.72
N THR A 251 10.32 29.17 6.84
CA THR A 251 9.90 30.13 5.79
C THR A 251 10.47 31.54 6.01
N GLY A 252 10.87 31.86 7.24
CA GLY A 252 11.25 33.23 7.63
C GLY A 252 10.08 34.23 7.59
N ARG A 253 8.84 33.76 7.53
CA ARG A 253 7.61 34.58 7.41
C ARG A 253 6.54 34.08 8.36
N PRO A 254 5.69 34.97 8.91
CA PRO A 254 4.55 34.54 9.69
C PRO A 254 3.57 33.73 8.84
N LEU A 255 2.89 32.76 9.47
CA LEU A 255 1.88 31.96 8.80
C LEU A 255 0.64 32.78 8.42
N PRO A 256 -0.01 32.48 7.29
CA PRO A 256 -1.28 33.12 6.94
C PRO A 256 -2.34 32.85 8.01
N PRO A 257 -3.38 33.70 8.15
CA PRO A 257 -4.48 33.45 9.08
C PRO A 257 -5.16 32.11 8.75
N PRO A 258 -5.64 31.35 9.77
CA PRO A 258 -6.38 30.10 9.52
C PRO A 258 -7.67 30.40 8.75
N GLY A 259 -8.03 29.49 7.84
CA GLY A 259 -9.31 29.54 7.15
C GLY A 259 -10.50 29.28 8.10
N PRO A 260 -11.73 29.37 7.61
CA PRO A 260 -12.90 29.03 8.41
C PRO A 260 -12.84 27.57 8.86
N PRO A 261 -13.32 27.26 10.09
CA PRO A 261 -13.38 25.88 10.59
C PRO A 261 -14.20 25.00 9.65
N GLU A 262 -13.66 23.85 9.26
CA GLU A 262 -14.44 22.88 8.48
C GLU A 262 -15.52 22.26 9.36
N PRO A 263 -16.78 22.22 8.92
CA PRO A 263 -17.84 21.55 9.66
C PRO A 263 -17.51 20.08 9.83
N VAL A 264 -17.66 19.57 11.04
CA VAL A 264 -17.49 18.15 11.33
C VAL A 264 -18.60 17.40 10.61
N SER A 265 -18.26 16.62 9.59
CA SER A 265 -19.24 15.80 8.88
C SER A 265 -19.88 14.81 9.86
N PRO A 266 -21.22 14.67 9.87
CA PRO A 266 -21.89 13.72 10.74
C PRO A 266 -21.40 12.29 10.51
N ALA A 267 -21.42 11.50 11.56
CA ALA A 267 -20.99 10.08 11.48
C ALA A 267 -21.91 9.33 10.53
N SER A 268 -21.40 8.92 9.37
CA SER A 268 -22.12 8.10 8.40
C SER A 268 -22.35 6.70 8.95
N ARG A 269 -23.44 6.03 8.54
CA ARG A 269 -23.73 4.62 8.88
C ARG A 269 -23.26 3.69 7.77
N PHE A 270 -22.98 2.44 8.10
CA PHE A 270 -22.60 1.44 7.09
C PHE A 270 -23.72 1.21 6.05
N ALA A 271 -24.96 1.33 6.48
CA ALA A 271 -26.13 1.24 5.61
C ALA A 271 -26.15 2.29 4.50
N ASP A 272 -25.56 3.46 4.72
CA ASP A 272 -25.51 4.56 3.75
C ASP A 272 -24.69 4.21 2.50
N LEU A 273 -23.85 3.17 2.57
CA LEU A 273 -23.12 2.64 1.41
C LEU A 273 -24.05 2.02 0.36
N TRP A 274 -25.22 1.55 0.76
CA TRP A 274 -26.17 0.85 -0.09
C TRP A 274 -27.28 1.74 -0.62
N VAL A 275 -27.24 3.03 -0.35
CA VAL A 275 -28.19 4.01 -0.85
C VAL A 275 -27.69 4.57 -2.20
N PRO A 276 -28.56 4.68 -3.25
CA PRO A 276 -28.18 5.38 -4.49
C PRO A 276 -27.82 6.86 -4.23
N PRO A 277 -26.84 7.41 -4.93
CA PRO A 277 -26.03 6.85 -6.02
C PRO A 277 -24.78 6.09 -5.53
N VAL A 278 -24.49 6.05 -4.23
CA VAL A 278 -23.26 5.49 -3.63
C VAL A 278 -23.17 3.98 -3.91
N ARG A 279 -24.29 3.26 -3.84
CA ARG A 279 -24.35 1.82 -4.08
C ARG A 279 -23.71 1.39 -5.41
N GLY A 280 -23.99 2.09 -6.50
CA GLY A 280 -23.41 1.78 -7.81
C GLY A 280 -21.89 1.89 -7.82
N ARG A 281 -21.35 2.89 -7.15
CA ARG A 281 -19.89 3.12 -7.03
C ARG A 281 -19.23 2.08 -6.11
N VAL A 282 -19.91 1.67 -5.05
CA VAL A 282 -19.44 0.59 -4.16
C VAL A 282 -19.33 -0.72 -4.94
N ILE A 283 -20.35 -1.08 -5.72
CA ILE A 283 -20.31 -2.29 -6.56
C ILE A 283 -19.20 -2.18 -7.60
N LEU A 284 -19.13 -1.06 -8.33
CA LEU A 284 -18.09 -0.78 -9.34
C LEU A 284 -16.69 -0.98 -8.77
N MET A 285 -16.40 -0.33 -7.64
CA MET A 285 -15.07 -0.40 -7.02
C MET A 285 -14.79 -1.74 -6.35
N SER A 286 -15.83 -2.45 -5.87
CA SER A 286 -15.66 -3.82 -5.35
C SER A 286 -15.24 -4.78 -6.47
N VAL A 287 -15.92 -4.76 -7.60
CA VAL A 287 -15.55 -5.56 -8.78
C VAL A 287 -14.14 -5.19 -9.25
N PHE A 288 -13.87 -3.89 -9.39
CA PHE A 288 -12.53 -3.42 -9.75
C PHE A 288 -11.46 -3.96 -8.81
N ASN A 289 -11.64 -3.83 -7.49
CA ASN A 289 -10.64 -4.27 -6.49
C ASN A 289 -10.40 -5.79 -6.50
N VAL A 290 -11.41 -6.60 -6.81
CA VAL A 290 -11.24 -8.04 -6.98
C VAL A 290 -10.31 -8.36 -8.14
N PHE A 291 -10.53 -7.76 -9.31
CA PHE A 291 -9.83 -8.14 -10.53
C PHE A 291 -8.49 -7.41 -10.72
N GLN A 292 -8.36 -6.14 -10.31
CA GLN A 292 -7.09 -5.41 -10.42
C GLN A 292 -5.97 -6.07 -9.62
N THR A 293 -6.31 -6.68 -8.48
CA THR A 293 -5.36 -7.33 -7.58
C THR A 293 -4.73 -8.58 -8.20
N VAL A 294 -5.47 -9.27 -9.07
CA VAL A 294 -4.96 -10.42 -9.84
C VAL A 294 -3.79 -9.98 -10.72
N GLY A 295 -3.92 -8.85 -11.42
CA GLY A 295 -2.83 -8.32 -12.24
C GLY A 295 -1.65 -7.83 -11.41
N PHE A 296 -1.92 -7.10 -10.33
CA PHE A 296 -0.85 -6.53 -9.50
C PHE A 296 -0.08 -7.60 -8.72
N TYR A 297 -0.73 -8.34 -7.84
CA TYR A 297 -0.05 -9.34 -6.99
C TYR A 297 0.24 -10.63 -7.74
N GLY A 298 -0.52 -10.97 -8.77
CA GLY A 298 -0.24 -12.11 -9.65
C GLY A 298 1.07 -11.94 -10.41
N PHE A 299 1.45 -10.71 -10.77
CA PHE A 299 2.76 -10.43 -11.33
C PHE A 299 3.82 -10.31 -10.22
N GLN A 300 3.64 -9.39 -9.27
CA GLN A 300 4.64 -9.02 -8.26
C GLN A 300 5.14 -10.21 -7.42
N ASN A 301 4.24 -11.09 -6.99
CA ASN A 301 4.59 -12.20 -6.10
C ASN A 301 4.97 -13.49 -6.84
N TRP A 302 4.64 -13.62 -8.13
CA TRP A 302 4.80 -14.88 -8.82
C TRP A 302 5.88 -14.88 -9.90
N VAL A 303 6.34 -13.72 -10.39
CA VAL A 303 7.32 -13.66 -11.48
C VAL A 303 8.58 -14.48 -11.24
N PRO A 304 9.26 -14.43 -10.07
CA PRO A 304 10.42 -15.27 -9.85
C PRO A 304 10.09 -16.77 -9.93
N THR A 305 8.95 -17.18 -9.39
CA THR A 305 8.49 -18.57 -9.43
C THR A 305 8.10 -19.02 -10.85
N LEU A 306 7.42 -18.13 -11.61
CA LEU A 306 7.03 -18.40 -13.00
C LEU A 306 8.26 -18.60 -13.89
N LEU A 307 9.28 -17.76 -13.77
CA LEU A 307 10.53 -17.89 -14.53
C LEU A 307 11.27 -19.19 -14.18
N VAL A 308 11.27 -19.58 -12.91
CA VAL A 308 11.90 -20.87 -12.49
C VAL A 308 11.11 -22.05 -13.04
N HIS A 309 9.78 -21.96 -13.12
CA HIS A 309 8.93 -23.00 -13.72
C HIS A 309 9.22 -23.19 -15.22
N GLU A 310 9.56 -22.12 -15.93
CA GLU A 310 10.03 -22.15 -17.33
C GLU A 310 11.47 -22.66 -17.48
N GLY A 311 12.08 -23.19 -16.43
CA GLY A 311 13.44 -23.75 -16.47
C GLY A 311 14.55 -22.71 -16.34
N VAL A 312 14.25 -21.45 -16.02
CA VAL A 312 15.26 -20.43 -15.73
C VAL A 312 15.86 -20.69 -14.35
N GLU A 313 17.20 -20.75 -14.25
CA GLU A 313 17.87 -20.87 -12.96
C GLU A 313 17.45 -19.79 -11.97
N ILE A 314 17.36 -20.15 -10.67
CA ILE A 314 16.90 -19.21 -9.62
C ILE A 314 17.70 -17.92 -9.64
N THR A 315 19.03 -17.98 -9.74
CA THR A 315 19.89 -16.80 -9.79
C THR A 315 19.58 -15.90 -10.98
N LYS A 316 19.40 -16.51 -12.17
CA LYS A 316 19.07 -15.79 -13.39
C LYS A 316 17.64 -15.20 -13.34
N SER A 317 16.69 -15.93 -12.77
CA SER A 317 15.33 -15.44 -12.51
C SER A 317 15.35 -14.21 -11.59
N LEU A 318 16.12 -14.29 -10.50
CA LEU A 318 16.27 -13.14 -9.58
C LEU A 318 17.03 -11.96 -10.22
N ALA A 319 17.99 -12.22 -11.13
CA ALA A 319 18.64 -11.16 -11.90
C ALA A 319 17.64 -10.43 -12.81
N TYR A 320 16.82 -11.16 -13.56
CA TYR A 320 15.79 -10.55 -14.41
C TYR A 320 14.79 -9.74 -13.59
N THR A 321 14.28 -10.32 -12.50
CA THR A 321 13.34 -9.62 -11.63
C THR A 321 13.96 -8.42 -10.93
N SER A 322 15.27 -8.42 -10.65
CA SER A 322 15.97 -7.26 -10.08
C SER A 322 16.03 -6.09 -11.06
N VAL A 323 16.27 -6.36 -12.34
CA VAL A 323 16.22 -5.31 -13.38
C VAL A 323 14.78 -4.79 -13.53
N ILE A 324 13.80 -5.69 -13.61
CA ILE A 324 12.37 -5.32 -13.70
C ILE A 324 11.95 -4.47 -12.51
N ALA A 325 12.42 -4.80 -11.32
CA ALA A 325 12.08 -4.11 -10.07
C ALA A 325 12.52 -2.64 -10.05
N LEU A 326 13.57 -2.26 -10.79
CA LEU A 326 14.01 -0.86 -10.91
C LEU A 326 12.92 0.06 -11.45
N ALA A 327 11.98 -0.47 -12.22
CA ALA A 327 10.85 0.26 -12.75
C ALA A 327 9.72 0.50 -11.73
N ALA A 328 9.76 -0.12 -10.54
CA ALA A 328 8.68 -0.03 -9.55
C ALA A 328 8.34 1.41 -9.11
N PRO A 329 9.28 2.28 -8.77
CA PRO A 329 8.97 3.65 -8.39
C PRO A 329 8.57 4.55 -9.57
N VAL A 330 8.82 4.14 -10.82
CA VAL A 330 8.60 4.98 -12.01
C VAL A 330 7.12 5.28 -12.21
N GLY A 331 6.23 4.28 -12.03
CA GLY A 331 4.79 4.46 -12.18
C GLY A 331 4.22 5.57 -11.27
N PRO A 332 4.41 5.49 -9.96
CA PRO A 332 4.01 6.55 -9.02
C PRO A 332 4.68 7.90 -9.29
N LEU A 333 5.95 7.92 -9.71
CA LEU A 333 6.63 9.18 -10.07
C LEU A 333 5.99 9.83 -11.31
N ILE A 334 5.65 9.07 -12.33
CA ILE A 334 4.87 9.59 -13.47
C ILE A 334 3.53 10.16 -12.97
N GLY A 335 2.84 9.44 -12.07
CA GLY A 335 1.61 9.90 -11.45
C GLY A 335 1.78 11.19 -10.64
N PHE A 336 2.92 11.37 -9.96
CA PHE A 336 3.23 12.59 -9.21
C PHE A 336 3.32 13.82 -10.12
N PHE A 337 3.92 13.69 -11.32
CA PHE A 337 4.08 14.80 -12.24
C PHE A 337 2.88 15.04 -13.17
N LEU A 338 2.17 13.98 -13.56
CA LEU A 338 1.10 14.04 -14.56
C LEU A 338 -0.31 13.84 -13.98
N GLY A 339 -0.43 13.40 -12.73
CA GLY A 339 -1.68 12.93 -12.15
C GLY A 339 -2.81 13.96 -12.06
N GLU A 340 -2.49 15.27 -12.12
CA GLU A 340 -3.50 16.34 -12.14
C GLU A 340 -3.92 16.74 -13.56
N ARG A 341 -3.16 16.32 -14.60
CA ARG A 341 -3.38 16.71 -15.99
C ARG A 341 -4.15 15.67 -16.80
N VAL A 342 -4.17 14.43 -16.34
CA VAL A 342 -4.76 13.31 -17.06
C VAL A 342 -5.94 12.73 -16.28
N GLU A 343 -7.03 12.42 -17.00
CA GLU A 343 -8.23 11.77 -16.42
C GLU A 343 -7.85 10.39 -15.89
N ARG A 344 -8.03 10.18 -14.57
CA ARG A 344 -7.61 8.96 -13.85
C ARG A 344 -8.24 7.69 -14.38
N LYS A 345 -9.51 7.78 -14.81
CA LYS A 345 -10.23 6.69 -15.47
C LYS A 345 -9.44 6.12 -16.64
N TRP A 346 -8.96 6.98 -17.54
CA TRP A 346 -8.25 6.54 -18.73
C TRP A 346 -6.83 6.06 -18.43
N VAL A 347 -6.17 6.62 -17.41
CA VAL A 347 -4.89 6.08 -16.93
C VAL A 347 -5.06 4.63 -16.46
N ILE A 348 -6.10 4.34 -15.67
CA ILE A 348 -6.39 2.98 -15.20
C ILE A 348 -6.63 2.04 -16.38
N VAL A 349 -7.47 2.44 -17.35
CA VAL A 349 -7.79 1.62 -18.53
C VAL A 349 -6.54 1.37 -19.39
N THR A 350 -5.74 2.39 -19.62
CA THR A 350 -4.49 2.26 -20.42
C THR A 350 -3.49 1.36 -19.72
N CYS A 351 -3.29 1.54 -18.41
CA CYS A 351 -2.40 0.67 -17.64
C CYS A 351 -2.89 -0.80 -17.63
N ALA A 352 -4.20 -1.03 -17.49
CA ALA A 352 -4.75 -2.38 -17.57
C ALA A 352 -4.55 -3.01 -18.95
N GLY A 353 -4.69 -2.22 -20.04
CA GLY A 353 -4.39 -2.65 -21.40
C GLY A 353 -2.90 -2.98 -21.61
N LEU A 354 -2.00 -2.18 -21.04
CA LEU A 354 -0.56 -2.48 -21.07
C LEU A 354 -0.23 -3.76 -20.28
N ILE A 355 -0.84 -3.96 -19.11
CA ILE A 355 -0.65 -5.20 -18.32
C ILE A 355 -1.13 -6.42 -19.12
N LEU A 356 -2.26 -6.30 -19.82
CA LEU A 356 -2.79 -7.37 -20.68
C LEU A 356 -1.81 -7.71 -21.81
N VAL A 357 -1.42 -6.73 -22.62
CA VAL A 357 -0.59 -6.96 -23.80
C VAL A 357 0.82 -7.41 -23.39
N CYS A 358 1.47 -6.68 -22.48
CA CYS A 358 2.82 -7.02 -22.04
C CYS A 358 2.84 -8.34 -21.24
N GLY A 359 1.75 -8.67 -20.49
CA GLY A 359 1.63 -9.92 -19.78
C GLY A 359 1.57 -11.13 -20.71
N LEU A 360 0.73 -11.08 -21.73
CA LEU A 360 0.67 -12.14 -22.74
C LEU A 360 2.00 -12.28 -23.49
N ALA A 361 2.64 -11.17 -23.86
CA ALA A 361 3.95 -11.20 -24.51
C ALA A 361 5.03 -11.76 -23.59
N PHE A 362 5.00 -11.43 -22.29
CA PHE A 362 5.92 -11.97 -21.29
C PHE A 362 5.76 -13.49 -21.15
N GLY A 363 4.53 -14.00 -21.05
CA GLY A 363 4.24 -15.42 -20.90
C GLY A 363 4.48 -16.25 -22.18
N ALA A 364 4.50 -15.61 -23.35
CA ALA A 364 4.69 -16.29 -24.65
C ALA A 364 6.16 -16.30 -25.12
N THR A 365 7.09 -15.59 -24.44
CA THR A 365 8.47 -15.46 -24.89
C THR A 365 9.47 -16.16 -23.99
N HIS A 366 10.48 -16.79 -24.60
CA HIS A 366 11.64 -17.33 -23.88
C HIS A 366 12.92 -16.50 -24.10
N TRP A 367 12.84 -15.41 -24.87
CA TRP A 367 13.97 -14.53 -25.14
C TRP A 367 14.19 -13.55 -23.99
N GLY A 368 15.30 -13.71 -23.24
CA GLY A 368 15.59 -12.97 -22.03
C GLY A 368 15.45 -11.43 -22.13
N PRO A 369 16.00 -10.76 -23.17
CA PRO A 369 15.83 -9.32 -23.32
C PRO A 369 14.36 -8.89 -23.45
N LEU A 370 13.53 -9.66 -24.14
CA LEU A 370 12.11 -9.37 -24.30
C LEU A 370 11.34 -9.60 -22.97
N ILE A 371 11.69 -10.65 -22.22
CA ILE A 371 11.17 -10.90 -20.86
C ILE A 371 11.40 -9.67 -19.99
N VAL A 372 12.62 -9.15 -19.97
CA VAL A 372 12.98 -7.96 -19.16
C VAL A 372 12.22 -6.72 -19.67
N ALA A 373 12.18 -6.48 -20.99
CA ALA A 373 11.49 -5.32 -21.54
C ALA A 373 9.99 -5.31 -21.23
N MET A 374 9.32 -6.46 -21.43
CA MET A 374 7.89 -6.61 -21.11
C MET A 374 7.65 -6.52 -19.60
N GLY A 375 8.54 -7.09 -18.79
CA GLY A 375 8.48 -6.99 -17.33
C GLY A 375 8.63 -5.56 -16.82
N LEU A 376 9.54 -4.76 -17.38
CA LEU A 376 9.67 -3.34 -17.04
C LEU A 376 8.39 -2.57 -17.36
N MET A 377 7.80 -2.77 -18.53
CA MET A 377 6.53 -2.13 -18.90
C MET A 377 5.37 -2.56 -17.99
N LEU A 378 5.28 -3.86 -17.68
CA LEU A 378 4.32 -4.40 -16.72
C LEU A 378 4.46 -3.73 -15.33
N GLN A 379 5.69 -3.60 -14.85
CA GLN A 379 5.98 -3.01 -13.55
C GLN A 379 5.54 -1.53 -13.50
N VAL A 380 5.88 -0.74 -14.53
CA VAL A 380 5.43 0.66 -14.63
C VAL A 380 3.91 0.75 -14.69
N ALA A 381 3.27 -0.08 -15.55
CA ALA A 381 1.83 -0.07 -15.71
C ALA A 381 1.09 -0.49 -14.43
N ALA A 382 1.54 -1.56 -13.75
CA ALA A 382 0.93 -2.04 -12.51
C ALA A 382 1.00 -1.00 -11.40
N ASN A 383 2.16 -0.36 -11.21
CA ASN A 383 2.34 0.64 -10.16
C ASN A 383 1.71 1.99 -10.51
N GLY A 384 1.67 2.36 -11.80
CA GLY A 384 0.92 3.51 -12.29
C GLY A 384 -0.60 3.34 -12.11
N MET A 385 -1.12 2.15 -12.37
CA MET A 385 -2.51 1.80 -12.09
C MET A 385 -2.80 1.87 -10.60
N SER A 386 -1.90 1.31 -9.75
CA SER A 386 -2.03 1.34 -8.30
C SER A 386 -2.14 2.77 -7.76
N TYR A 387 -1.25 3.67 -8.17
CA TYR A 387 -1.33 5.08 -7.80
C TYR A 387 -2.65 5.73 -8.24
N SER A 388 -3.04 5.53 -9.50
CA SER A 388 -4.21 6.19 -10.09
C SER A 388 -5.51 5.73 -9.46
N PHE A 389 -5.67 4.42 -9.19
CA PHE A 389 -6.93 3.94 -8.63
C PHE A 389 -7.11 4.32 -7.16
N HIS A 390 -6.05 4.40 -6.35
CA HIS A 390 -6.17 4.85 -4.97
C HIS A 390 -6.71 6.28 -4.90
N ALA A 391 -6.25 7.15 -5.79
CA ALA A 391 -6.75 8.50 -5.88
C ALA A 391 -8.20 8.53 -6.44
N TYR A 392 -8.47 7.79 -7.51
CA TYR A 392 -9.80 7.67 -8.12
C TYR A 392 -10.84 7.16 -7.12
N GLN A 393 -10.51 6.13 -6.35
CA GLN A 393 -11.37 5.58 -5.31
C GLN A 393 -11.76 6.63 -4.25
N GLN A 394 -10.82 7.49 -3.85
CA GLN A 394 -11.08 8.55 -2.87
C GLN A 394 -12.01 9.65 -3.43
N GLU A 395 -11.97 9.90 -4.74
CA GLU A 395 -12.80 10.90 -5.41
C GLU A 395 -14.24 10.43 -5.66
N LEU A 396 -14.45 9.13 -5.75
CA LEU A 396 -15.78 8.58 -6.01
C LEU A 396 -16.74 8.66 -4.82
N PHE A 397 -16.24 8.82 -3.60
CA PHE A 397 -17.07 8.76 -2.40
C PHE A 397 -17.19 10.13 -1.70
N PRO A 398 -18.40 10.47 -1.23
CA PRO A 398 -18.65 11.68 -0.45
C PRO A 398 -17.77 11.72 0.80
N THR A 399 -17.37 12.90 1.23
CA THR A 399 -16.43 13.11 2.35
C THR A 399 -16.83 12.35 3.61
N GLY A 400 -18.11 12.35 3.98
CA GLY A 400 -18.61 11.66 5.18
C GLY A 400 -18.55 10.13 5.10
N LEU A 401 -18.65 9.54 3.89
CA LEU A 401 -18.66 8.10 3.64
C LEU A 401 -17.30 7.57 3.17
N ARG A 402 -16.40 8.44 2.73
CA ARG A 402 -15.17 8.10 2.02
C ARG A 402 -14.32 7.05 2.71
N ALA A 403 -14.04 7.21 3.99
CA ALA A 403 -13.18 6.29 4.72
C ALA A 403 -13.81 4.88 4.81
N ARG A 404 -15.12 4.80 5.09
CA ARG A 404 -15.85 3.53 5.19
C ARG A 404 -16.01 2.86 3.83
N ALA A 405 -16.39 3.63 2.81
CA ALA A 405 -16.54 3.11 1.46
C ALA A 405 -15.22 2.60 0.91
N SER A 406 -14.16 3.40 1.00
CA SER A 406 -12.82 3.01 0.54
C SER A 406 -12.29 1.79 1.30
N GLY A 407 -12.47 1.72 2.62
CA GLY A 407 -12.08 0.56 3.42
C GLY A 407 -12.84 -0.69 3.00
N PHE A 408 -14.16 -0.60 2.83
CA PHE A 408 -14.99 -1.73 2.41
C PHE A 408 -14.62 -2.23 1.01
N VAL A 409 -14.57 -1.36 0.01
CA VAL A 409 -14.25 -1.79 -1.36
C VAL A 409 -12.82 -2.29 -1.50
N TYR A 410 -11.89 -1.76 -0.71
CA TYR A 410 -10.49 -2.19 -0.72
C TYR A 410 -10.28 -3.54 0.00
N SER A 411 -11.13 -3.91 0.95
CA SER A 411 -11.06 -5.22 1.61
C SER A 411 -11.23 -6.38 0.63
N TRP A 412 -12.00 -6.19 -0.44
CA TRP A 412 -12.15 -7.17 -1.53
C TRP A 412 -10.83 -7.51 -2.21
N SER A 413 -9.90 -6.54 -2.29
CA SER A 413 -8.58 -6.78 -2.84
C SER A 413 -7.79 -7.83 -2.03
N ARG A 414 -7.92 -7.82 -0.71
CA ARG A 414 -7.22 -8.76 0.18
C ARG A 414 -7.77 -10.17 0.06
N LEU A 415 -9.09 -10.30 0.06
CA LEU A 415 -9.76 -11.58 -0.21
C LEU A 415 -9.40 -12.12 -1.59
N SER A 416 -9.39 -11.27 -2.61
CA SER A 416 -9.04 -11.68 -3.98
C SER A 416 -7.63 -12.26 -4.06
N VAL A 417 -6.63 -11.69 -3.38
CA VAL A 417 -5.26 -12.24 -3.40
C VAL A 417 -5.20 -13.64 -2.79
N ILE A 418 -5.96 -13.90 -1.74
CA ILE A 418 -6.01 -15.24 -1.12
C ILE A 418 -6.48 -16.26 -2.18
N PHE A 419 -7.63 -16.03 -2.77
CA PHE A 419 -8.21 -16.96 -3.75
C PHE A 419 -7.41 -17.02 -5.05
N SER A 420 -6.96 -15.87 -5.57
CA SER A 420 -6.18 -15.83 -6.81
C SER A 420 -4.83 -16.50 -6.67
N SER A 421 -4.20 -16.51 -5.49
CA SER A 421 -2.95 -17.24 -5.27
C SER A 421 -3.11 -18.75 -5.46
N PHE A 422 -4.22 -19.33 -4.96
CA PHE A 422 -4.54 -20.74 -5.19
C PHE A 422 -4.91 -21.02 -6.64
N LEU A 423 -5.66 -20.12 -7.26
CA LEU A 423 -6.06 -20.26 -8.66
C LEU A 423 -4.82 -20.17 -9.59
N ILE A 424 -3.90 -19.24 -9.32
CA ILE A 424 -2.64 -19.12 -10.05
C ILE A 424 -1.81 -20.40 -9.91
N ALA A 425 -1.68 -20.95 -8.69
CA ALA A 425 -0.97 -22.20 -8.49
C ALA A 425 -1.60 -23.39 -9.23
N TYR A 426 -2.95 -23.45 -9.24
CA TYR A 426 -3.70 -24.47 -10.00
C TYR A 426 -3.49 -24.31 -11.50
N ILE A 427 -3.61 -23.08 -12.02
CA ILE A 427 -3.43 -22.79 -13.45
C ILE A 427 -2.00 -23.07 -13.86
N LEU A 428 -1.00 -22.66 -13.06
CA LEU A 428 0.41 -22.93 -13.34
C LEU A 428 0.71 -24.43 -13.47
N ARG A 429 0.07 -25.23 -12.62
CA ARG A 429 0.27 -26.69 -12.64
C ARG A 429 -0.37 -27.39 -13.86
N ASN A 430 -1.48 -26.85 -14.39
CA ASN A 430 -2.29 -27.51 -15.42
C ASN A 430 -2.16 -26.85 -16.80
N PHE A 431 -1.80 -25.58 -16.87
CA PHE A 431 -1.81 -24.74 -18.08
C PHE A 431 -0.52 -23.92 -18.25
N ASP A 432 0.49 -24.19 -17.47
CA ASP A 432 1.80 -23.52 -17.49
C ASP A 432 1.73 -21.98 -17.30
N VAL A 433 2.85 -21.30 -17.57
CA VAL A 433 3.00 -19.86 -17.37
C VAL A 433 2.07 -19.06 -18.27
N ILE A 434 1.85 -19.50 -19.51
CA ILE A 434 0.95 -18.81 -20.43
C ILE A 434 -0.49 -18.81 -19.92
N GLY A 435 -0.93 -19.88 -19.27
CA GLY A 435 -2.24 -19.96 -18.62
C GLY A 435 -2.41 -18.92 -17.51
N VAL A 436 -1.37 -18.69 -16.72
CA VAL A 436 -1.36 -17.67 -15.66
C VAL A 436 -1.50 -16.28 -16.25
N PHE A 437 -0.75 -15.95 -17.31
CA PHE A 437 -0.87 -14.65 -17.96
C PHE A 437 -2.19 -14.48 -18.73
N ALA A 438 -2.77 -15.54 -19.27
CA ALA A 438 -4.13 -15.52 -19.84
C ALA A 438 -5.18 -15.21 -18.75
N PHE A 439 -5.06 -15.77 -17.57
CA PHE A 439 -5.91 -15.45 -16.42
C PHE A 439 -5.77 -13.98 -15.99
N ILE A 440 -4.53 -13.47 -15.89
CA ILE A 440 -4.26 -12.04 -15.61
C ILE A 440 -4.88 -11.16 -16.70
N ALA A 441 -4.72 -11.53 -17.97
CA ALA A 441 -5.29 -10.80 -19.10
C ALA A 441 -6.83 -10.75 -19.04
N ALA A 442 -7.49 -11.87 -18.72
CA ALA A 442 -8.93 -11.92 -18.51
C ALA A 442 -9.39 -10.99 -17.37
N ALA A 443 -8.66 -10.97 -16.26
CA ALA A 443 -8.92 -10.05 -15.15
C ALA A 443 -8.74 -8.57 -15.59
N MET A 444 -7.75 -8.25 -16.41
CA MET A 444 -7.55 -6.90 -16.92
C MET A 444 -8.63 -6.46 -17.90
N ILE A 445 -9.19 -7.37 -18.69
CA ILE A 445 -10.38 -7.09 -19.54
C ILE A 445 -11.56 -6.68 -18.67
N VAL A 446 -11.81 -7.38 -17.55
CA VAL A 446 -12.86 -7.00 -16.59
C VAL A 446 -12.59 -5.62 -15.99
N VAL A 447 -11.34 -5.31 -15.61
CA VAL A 447 -10.94 -3.98 -15.12
C VAL A 447 -11.21 -2.90 -16.17
N MET A 448 -10.77 -3.11 -17.42
CA MET A 448 -10.96 -2.16 -18.52
C MET A 448 -12.44 -1.90 -18.82
N THR A 449 -13.25 -2.95 -18.90
CA THR A 449 -14.69 -2.84 -19.18
C THR A 449 -15.42 -2.19 -18.00
N THR A 450 -15.14 -2.60 -16.77
CA THR A 450 -15.77 -2.07 -15.58
C THR A 450 -15.51 -0.56 -15.42
N ILE A 451 -14.26 -0.15 -15.46
CA ILE A 451 -13.89 1.27 -15.32
C ILE A 451 -14.19 2.04 -16.61
N GLY A 452 -13.87 1.46 -17.78
CA GLY A 452 -14.04 2.11 -19.08
C GLY A 452 -15.49 2.42 -19.43
N LEU A 453 -16.43 1.54 -19.12
CA LEU A 453 -17.84 1.73 -19.44
C LEU A 453 -18.61 2.41 -18.30
N PHE A 454 -18.42 1.96 -17.07
CA PHE A 454 -19.24 2.37 -15.93
C PHE A 454 -18.57 3.39 -15.00
N GLY A 455 -17.25 3.55 -15.08
CA GLY A 455 -16.52 4.51 -14.24
C GLY A 455 -16.85 5.96 -14.61
N PRO A 456 -17.27 6.82 -13.67
CA PRO A 456 -17.46 8.25 -13.93
C PRO A 456 -16.13 8.96 -14.13
N ARG A 457 -16.17 10.12 -14.81
CA ARG A 457 -15.03 11.05 -14.89
C ARG A 457 -14.92 11.84 -13.59
N THR A 458 -13.71 12.03 -13.10
CA THR A 458 -13.47 12.73 -11.83
C THR A 458 -12.62 13.98 -11.97
N SER A 459 -11.82 14.10 -13.02
CA SER A 459 -10.91 15.24 -13.23
C SER A 459 -11.71 16.52 -13.52
N GLY A 460 -11.42 17.57 -12.75
CA GLY A 460 -12.05 18.89 -12.96
C GLY A 460 -13.51 19.02 -12.50
N VAL A 461 -14.05 17.99 -11.86
CA VAL A 461 -15.42 18.02 -11.31
C VAL A 461 -15.34 18.21 -9.81
N ALA A 462 -16.11 19.19 -9.27
CA ALA A 462 -16.20 19.37 -7.84
C ALA A 462 -16.77 18.10 -7.18
N LEU A 463 -16.16 17.66 -6.07
CA LEU A 463 -16.53 16.42 -5.37
C LEU A 463 -18.01 16.35 -5.01
N GLU A 464 -18.62 17.52 -4.72
CA GLU A 464 -20.05 17.66 -4.42
C GLU A 464 -20.93 17.32 -5.63
N ARG A 465 -20.47 17.60 -6.87
CA ARG A 465 -21.20 17.25 -8.11
C ARG A 465 -21.06 15.78 -8.50
N ILE A 466 -20.01 15.14 -8.07
CA ILE A 466 -19.85 13.69 -8.28
C ILE A 466 -20.74 12.94 -7.29
N SER A 467 -21.04 13.51 -6.12
CA SER A 467 -21.79 12.85 -5.04
C SER A 467 -23.31 12.92 -5.17
N HIS A 468 -23.84 13.63 -6.16
CA HIS A 468 -25.28 13.70 -6.52
C HIS A 468 -25.55 12.95 -7.85
#